data_3093cb9d124fafe1a1fd0a63358db394
#
_entry.id   3093cb9d124fafe1a1fd0a63358db394
#
_cell.length_a   1.000
_cell.length_b   1.000
_cell.length_c   1.000
_cell.angle_alpha   90.00
_cell.angle_beta   90.00
_cell.angle_gamma   90.00
#
_symmetry.space_group_name_H-M   'P 1'
#
loop_
_entity.id
_entity.type
_entity.pdbx_description
1 polymer ?
#
loop_
_entity_poly.entity_id
_entity_poly.type
_entity_poly.pdbx_seq_one_letter_code
_entity_poly.pdbx_strand_id
1 'polypeptide(L)'
;MKFTNNSLNIIYLCHAEKGPSGGAKIIYKHSDLINKLKKQFTSQVLHIKKKKSKKWSNSLSKVFRSKEPKYNGWSTKDITVKKDFKFNWFKNNIKVKNDFNFDKKKDFIIIPEVYAHFANDLCIKKKIPYAIFAQNGYCLNPTNDYQSLDKAYKNAKFVLSYGKDITKCVKSAFPFCSNKIQESAYSLDKKDFNFSIKKINMITYMPREFPEHSSHLMFFLRNYLPKNWQIKTMHNLKEKEVYKYFLKSKIFLSFCQLKGLPLPPVEAAIAGNKVIGYTGEAGKEYWHEPVFTEIPVGNFSKFSFEILKSIKNKKKNKKFKSTREKLIKKFSPELEIFRMKIMLNKIYSFF
;
A
#
# COMPACT_ATOMS: atom_id res chain seq x y z
N MET A 1 -20.33 13.60 32.93
CA MET A 1 -19.45 14.36 32.03
C MET A 1 -20.25 14.83 30.82
N LYS A 2 -20.41 16.13 30.65
CA LYS A 2 -21.13 16.73 29.50
C LYS A 2 -20.27 16.51 28.25
N PHE A 3 -20.74 15.69 27.34
CA PHE A 3 -20.13 15.54 26.02
C PHE A 3 -20.32 16.83 25.22
N THR A 4 -19.29 17.63 25.14
CA THR A 4 -19.26 18.74 24.18
C THR A 4 -19.27 18.17 22.77
N ASN A 5 -20.11 18.74 21.90
CA ASN A 5 -20.39 18.32 20.51
C ASN A 5 -19.24 18.51 19.54
N ASN A 6 -17.97 18.37 19.97
CA ASN A 6 -16.78 18.56 19.14
C ASN A 6 -16.27 17.21 18.64
N SER A 7 -16.64 16.84 17.41
CA SER A 7 -16.05 15.67 16.74
C SER A 7 -14.56 15.91 16.49
N LEU A 8 -13.72 14.91 16.86
CA LEU A 8 -12.30 14.90 16.49
C LEU A 8 -12.13 14.66 14.99
N ASN A 9 -11.25 15.41 14.37
CA ASN A 9 -11.00 15.34 12.94
C ASN A 9 -9.65 14.66 12.64
N ILE A 10 -9.67 13.55 11.92
CA ILE A 10 -8.48 12.78 11.55
C ILE A 10 -8.11 13.11 10.12
N ILE A 11 -6.93 13.68 9.95
CA ILE A 11 -6.45 14.20 8.66
C ILE A 11 -5.30 13.33 8.17
N TYR A 12 -5.51 12.64 7.06
CA TYR A 12 -4.45 11.90 6.38
C TYR A 12 -3.73 12.78 5.37
N LEU A 13 -2.40 12.89 5.46
CA LEU A 13 -1.59 13.38 4.36
C LEU A 13 -1.56 12.34 3.24
N CYS A 14 -1.67 12.81 1.99
CA CYS A 14 -1.58 11.97 0.81
C CYS A 14 -0.92 12.73 -0.34
N HIS A 15 -0.27 12.00 -1.26
CA HIS A 15 0.25 12.62 -2.48
C HIS A 15 -0.88 12.97 -3.46
N ALA A 16 -0.60 13.93 -4.37
CA ALA A 16 -1.50 14.30 -5.47
C ALA A 16 -0.93 13.91 -6.84
N GLU A 17 -0.08 12.87 -6.89
CA GLU A 17 0.48 12.35 -8.15
C GLU A 17 -0.55 11.49 -8.88
N LYS A 18 -0.64 11.64 -10.20
CA LYS A 18 -1.51 10.81 -11.04
C LYS A 18 -1.04 9.35 -11.06
N GLY A 19 -1.97 8.43 -11.19
CA GLY A 19 -1.72 7.01 -11.36
C GLY A 19 -2.03 6.15 -10.13
N PRO A 20 -2.10 4.82 -10.29
CA PRO A 20 -2.44 3.90 -9.23
C PRO A 20 -1.39 3.85 -8.12
N SER A 21 -1.83 3.98 -6.86
CA SER A 21 -1.01 3.92 -5.66
C SER A 21 -1.73 3.13 -4.57
N GLY A 22 -1.15 1.99 -4.17
CA GLY A 22 -1.70 1.17 -3.09
C GLY A 22 -1.81 1.94 -1.78
N GLY A 23 -0.79 2.72 -1.43
CA GLY A 23 -0.79 3.55 -0.22
C GLY A 23 -1.92 4.58 -0.21
N ALA A 24 -2.17 5.27 -1.34
CA ALA A 24 -3.28 6.21 -1.45
C ALA A 24 -4.63 5.51 -1.32
N LYS A 25 -4.81 4.33 -1.94
CA LYS A 25 -6.04 3.53 -1.80
C LYS A 25 -6.33 3.18 -0.35
N ILE A 26 -5.30 2.79 0.41
CA ILE A 26 -5.40 2.47 1.83
C ILE A 26 -5.82 3.71 2.65
N ILE A 27 -5.18 4.86 2.42
CA ILE A 27 -5.52 6.13 3.10
C ILE A 27 -6.99 6.49 2.86
N TYR A 28 -7.45 6.41 1.62
CA TYR A 28 -8.83 6.71 1.26
C TYR A 28 -9.82 5.79 1.93
N LYS A 29 -9.51 4.49 1.96
CA LYS A 29 -10.34 3.50 2.61
C LYS A 29 -10.42 3.72 4.11
N HIS A 30 -9.32 4.03 4.77
CA HIS A 30 -9.30 4.40 6.19
C HIS A 30 -10.15 5.65 6.47
N SER A 31 -9.99 6.70 5.65
CA SER A 31 -10.76 7.94 5.82
C SER A 31 -12.27 7.71 5.66
N ASP A 32 -12.68 6.94 4.64
CA ASP A 32 -14.08 6.57 4.42
C ASP A 32 -14.63 5.70 5.57
N LEU A 33 -13.84 4.74 6.06
CA LEU A 33 -14.21 3.88 7.17
C LEU A 33 -14.41 4.66 8.47
N ILE A 34 -13.53 5.60 8.80
CA ILE A 34 -13.68 6.47 9.99
C ILE A 34 -14.99 7.25 9.94
N ASN A 35 -15.31 7.85 8.79
CA ASN A 35 -16.54 8.59 8.59
C ASN A 35 -17.82 7.74 8.75
N LYS A 36 -17.70 6.41 8.59
CA LYS A 36 -18.82 5.46 8.76
C LYS A 36 -18.94 4.89 10.17
N LEU A 37 -17.84 4.82 10.92
CA LEU A 37 -17.79 4.06 12.17
C LEU A 37 -18.37 4.77 13.40
N LYS A 38 -18.02 6.03 13.63
CA LYS A 38 -18.38 6.74 14.86
C LYS A 38 -18.67 8.21 14.59
N LYS A 39 -19.83 8.71 15.07
CA LYS A 39 -20.23 10.14 14.96
C LYS A 39 -19.24 11.13 15.61
N GLN A 40 -18.49 10.68 16.62
CA GLN A 40 -17.49 11.50 17.33
C GLN A 40 -16.19 11.71 16.57
N PHE A 41 -16.01 11.05 15.41
CA PHE A 41 -14.84 11.22 14.54
C PHE A 41 -15.28 11.61 13.14
N THR A 42 -14.52 12.52 12.55
CA THR A 42 -14.56 12.80 11.12
C THR A 42 -13.20 12.54 10.52
N SER A 43 -13.12 12.29 9.22
CA SER A 43 -11.85 12.15 8.55
C SER A 43 -11.83 12.85 7.21
N GLN A 44 -10.68 13.44 6.90
CA GLN A 44 -10.39 14.15 5.66
C GLN A 44 -9.04 13.72 5.11
N VAL A 45 -8.85 13.88 3.79
CA VAL A 45 -7.57 13.65 3.14
C VAL A 45 -7.01 14.98 2.63
N LEU A 46 -5.80 15.30 3.05
CA LEU A 46 -5.04 16.48 2.63
C LEU A 46 -4.03 16.08 1.56
N HIS A 47 -4.25 16.51 0.32
CA HIS A 47 -3.37 16.17 -0.79
C HIS A 47 -2.28 17.22 -0.98
N ILE A 48 -1.03 16.74 -1.01
CA ILE A 48 0.14 17.59 -1.21
C ILE A 48 0.87 17.26 -2.51
N LYS A 49 1.40 18.29 -3.13
CA LYS A 49 2.27 18.19 -4.31
C LYS A 49 3.46 19.13 -4.18
N LYS A 50 4.56 18.82 -4.88
CA LYS A 50 5.70 19.74 -5.02
C LYS A 50 5.27 20.98 -5.80
N LYS A 51 5.68 22.15 -5.34
CA LYS A 51 5.55 23.40 -6.12
C LYS A 51 6.34 23.24 -7.41
N LYS A 52 5.83 23.77 -8.53
CA LYS A 52 6.60 23.87 -9.76
C LYS A 52 7.76 24.85 -9.49
N SER A 53 8.97 24.36 -9.39
CA SER A 53 10.15 25.25 -9.42
C SER A 53 10.27 25.84 -10.83
N LYS A 54 10.59 27.14 -10.92
CA LYS A 54 11.11 27.73 -12.17
C LYS A 54 12.28 26.83 -12.60
N LYS A 55 12.30 26.46 -13.88
CA LYS A 55 13.21 25.53 -14.55
C LYS A 55 14.59 25.42 -13.86
N TRP A 56 14.87 24.29 -13.24
CA TRP A 56 16.23 23.81 -13.17
C TRP A 56 16.55 23.13 -14.49
N SER A 57 17.57 23.64 -15.16
CA SER A 57 18.05 23.09 -16.42
C SER A 57 18.39 21.63 -16.25
N ASN A 58 17.78 20.81 -17.11
CA ASN A 58 18.15 19.44 -17.31
C ASN A 58 19.62 19.36 -17.77
N SER A 59 20.53 19.00 -16.91
CA SER A 59 21.80 18.48 -17.36
C SER A 59 22.36 17.49 -16.35
N LEU A 60 22.81 16.35 -16.85
CA LEU A 60 23.66 15.35 -16.20
C LEU A 60 23.06 14.37 -15.17
N SER A 61 21.99 14.69 -14.44
CA SER A 61 21.39 13.75 -13.46
C SER A 61 20.63 12.57 -14.10
N LYS A 62 20.43 12.58 -15.40
CA LYS A 62 19.79 11.46 -16.12
C LYS A 62 20.75 10.28 -16.39
N VAL A 63 22.03 10.50 -16.38
CA VAL A 63 23.03 9.48 -16.72
C VAL A 63 23.44 8.64 -15.52
N PHE A 64 23.47 9.22 -14.34
CA PHE A 64 23.68 8.50 -13.08
C PHE A 64 22.39 8.58 -12.26
N ARG A 65 21.51 7.58 -12.40
CA ARG A 65 20.43 7.36 -11.43
C ARG A 65 21.04 6.86 -10.13
N SER A 66 21.68 7.77 -9.39
CA SER A 66 21.91 7.55 -7.98
C SER A 66 20.53 7.36 -7.33
N LYS A 67 20.38 6.35 -6.49
CA LYS A 67 19.15 6.07 -5.73
C LYS A 67 18.96 7.10 -4.61
N GLU A 68 19.01 8.40 -4.95
CA GLU A 68 18.73 9.45 -3.98
C GLU A 68 17.30 9.36 -3.48
N PRO A 69 17.06 9.62 -2.20
CA PRO A 69 15.73 9.67 -1.65
C PRO A 69 14.82 10.61 -2.44
N LYS A 70 13.61 10.17 -2.73
CA LYS A 70 12.62 10.88 -3.58
C LYS A 70 12.33 12.31 -3.11
N TYR A 71 12.46 12.57 -1.81
CA TYR A 71 12.13 13.85 -1.18
C TYR A 71 13.37 14.55 -0.59
N ASN A 72 14.57 14.16 -1.02
CA ASN A 72 15.81 14.78 -0.56
C ASN A 72 15.78 16.30 -0.79
N GLY A 73 16.14 17.08 0.24
CA GLY A 73 16.12 18.53 0.23
C GLY A 73 14.73 19.19 0.18
N TRP A 74 13.63 18.43 0.28
CA TRP A 74 12.30 19.03 0.35
C TRP A 74 11.97 19.50 1.77
N SER A 75 11.45 20.72 1.85
CA SER A 75 10.84 21.29 3.05
C SER A 75 9.37 21.57 2.85
N THR A 76 8.65 21.97 3.91
CA THR A 76 7.26 22.39 3.78
C THR A 76 7.05 23.60 2.88
N LYS A 77 8.11 24.41 2.65
CA LYS A 77 8.09 25.53 1.70
C LYS A 77 7.98 25.06 0.25
N ASP A 78 8.43 23.84 -0.04
CA ASP A 78 8.45 23.25 -1.39
C ASP A 78 7.16 22.53 -1.76
N ILE A 79 6.24 22.39 -0.81
CA ILE A 79 4.94 21.74 -1.05
C ILE A 79 3.78 22.72 -1.03
N THR A 80 2.71 22.32 -1.70
CA THR A 80 1.42 23.04 -1.69
C THR A 80 0.29 22.05 -1.64
N VAL A 81 -0.84 22.49 -1.10
CA VAL A 81 -2.08 21.70 -1.12
C VAL A 81 -2.65 21.66 -2.53
N LYS A 82 -3.05 20.49 -2.96
CA LYS A 82 -3.85 20.31 -4.20
C LYS A 82 -5.31 20.29 -3.79
N LYS A 83 -5.97 21.44 -3.91
CA LYS A 83 -7.39 21.61 -3.56
C LYS A 83 -8.27 20.67 -4.37
N ASP A 84 -9.32 20.16 -3.75
CA ASP A 84 -10.38 19.33 -4.33
C ASP A 84 -9.91 18.11 -5.14
N PHE A 85 -8.67 17.69 -4.89
CA PHE A 85 -8.08 16.55 -5.59
C PHE A 85 -8.65 15.23 -5.05
N LYS A 86 -9.07 14.36 -5.99
CA LYS A 86 -9.43 12.97 -5.73
C LYS A 86 -8.85 12.08 -6.81
N PHE A 87 -8.43 10.88 -6.44
CA PHE A 87 -8.09 9.87 -7.43
C PHE A 87 -9.35 9.35 -8.12
N ASN A 88 -9.26 9.06 -9.41
CA ASN A 88 -10.37 8.61 -10.26
C ASN A 88 -10.22 7.16 -10.77
N TRP A 89 -9.12 6.48 -10.43
CA TRP A 89 -8.87 5.12 -10.88
C TRP A 89 -9.58 4.04 -10.02
N PHE A 90 -10.14 4.45 -8.87
CA PHE A 90 -11.00 3.62 -8.02
C PHE A 90 -12.17 4.44 -7.44
N LYS A 91 -13.23 3.75 -7.04
CA LYS A 91 -14.39 4.38 -6.42
C LYS A 91 -14.06 4.82 -4.99
N ASN A 92 -14.34 6.08 -4.67
CA ASN A 92 -14.13 6.62 -3.33
C ASN A 92 -15.16 7.72 -2.97
N ASN A 93 -15.33 7.96 -1.68
CA ASN A 93 -16.23 9.00 -1.15
C ASN A 93 -15.56 9.75 0.01
N ILE A 94 -14.33 10.22 -0.20
CA ILE A 94 -13.59 10.96 0.81
C ILE A 94 -14.00 12.42 0.89
N LYS A 95 -13.82 13.01 2.09
CA LYS A 95 -13.79 14.46 2.28
C LYS A 95 -12.36 14.96 2.08
N VAL A 96 -12.19 16.10 1.39
CA VAL A 96 -10.88 16.69 1.10
C VAL A 96 -10.66 17.89 2.02
N LYS A 97 -9.45 17.98 2.61
CA LYS A 97 -8.99 19.20 3.30
C LYS A 97 -8.17 20.04 2.34
N ASN A 98 -8.45 21.34 2.28
CA ASN A 98 -7.94 22.23 1.26
C ASN A 98 -6.87 23.23 1.75
N ASP A 99 -6.40 23.08 3.00
CA ASP A 99 -5.42 23.98 3.61
C ASP A 99 -4.56 23.28 4.68
N PHE A 100 -3.50 23.97 5.15
CA PHE A 100 -2.64 23.54 6.26
C PHE A 100 -3.05 24.18 7.61
N ASN A 101 -4.29 24.64 7.75
CA ASN A 101 -4.78 25.16 9.02
C ASN A 101 -5.26 23.99 9.88
N PHE A 102 -4.59 23.76 10.98
CA PHE A 102 -4.89 22.70 11.93
C PHE A 102 -5.23 23.27 13.30
N ASP A 103 -6.25 22.70 13.93
CA ASP A 103 -6.66 23.03 15.30
C ASP A 103 -6.12 21.96 16.26
N LYS A 104 -5.20 22.35 17.16
CA LYS A 104 -4.58 21.45 18.13
C LYS A 104 -5.56 20.80 19.12
N LYS A 105 -6.79 21.32 19.25
CA LYS A 105 -7.81 20.81 20.17
C LYS A 105 -8.69 19.72 19.55
N LYS A 106 -8.70 19.59 18.23
CA LYS A 106 -9.60 18.64 17.54
C LYS A 106 -8.99 17.91 16.34
N ASP A 107 -7.84 18.37 15.83
CA ASP A 107 -7.22 17.74 14.66
C ASP A 107 -6.11 16.78 15.08
N PHE A 108 -6.15 15.56 14.55
CA PHE A 108 -5.11 14.56 14.64
C PHE A 108 -4.60 14.23 13.24
N ILE A 109 -3.28 14.33 13.01
CA ILE A 109 -2.72 14.14 11.68
C ILE A 109 -2.08 12.76 11.55
N ILE A 110 -2.35 12.06 10.46
CA ILE A 110 -1.71 10.80 10.11
C ILE A 110 -0.83 11.03 8.89
N ILE A 111 0.48 10.87 9.08
CA ILE A 111 1.52 11.20 8.11
C ILE A 111 2.14 9.91 7.58
N PRO A 112 2.03 9.58 6.27
CA PRO A 112 2.79 8.48 5.68
C PRO A 112 4.29 8.62 5.89
N GLU A 113 5.00 7.49 6.01
CA GLU A 113 6.45 7.44 6.25
C GLU A 113 7.26 8.29 5.26
N VAL A 114 6.83 8.32 4.00
CA VAL A 114 7.49 9.11 2.95
C VAL A 114 7.40 10.63 3.18
N TYR A 115 6.55 11.07 4.09
CA TYR A 115 6.36 12.47 4.47
C TYR A 115 6.71 12.74 5.94
N ALA A 116 7.31 11.78 6.65
CA ALA A 116 7.59 11.87 8.08
C ALA A 116 8.39 13.14 8.44
N HIS A 117 9.35 13.55 7.59
CA HIS A 117 10.15 14.76 7.79
C HIS A 117 9.33 16.05 7.85
N PHE A 118 8.15 16.11 7.22
CA PHE A 118 7.25 17.27 7.31
C PHE A 118 6.57 17.42 8.67
N ALA A 119 6.58 16.38 9.52
CA ALA A 119 6.00 16.44 10.86
C ALA A 119 6.64 17.55 11.71
N ASN A 120 7.93 17.87 11.50
CA ASN A 120 8.62 18.92 12.23
C ASN A 120 7.93 20.28 12.08
N ASP A 121 7.56 20.66 10.87
CA ASP A 121 6.94 21.95 10.58
C ASP A 121 5.41 21.91 10.70
N LEU A 122 4.78 20.85 10.25
CA LEU A 122 3.32 20.75 10.22
C LEU A 122 2.72 20.48 11.60
N CYS A 123 3.43 19.72 12.45
CA CYS A 123 2.88 19.20 13.69
C CYS A 123 3.67 19.65 14.93
N ILE A 124 5.00 19.38 15.00
CA ILE A 124 5.77 19.57 16.22
C ILE A 124 5.81 21.05 16.63
N LYS A 125 6.20 21.95 15.70
CA LYS A 125 6.24 23.40 15.96
C LYS A 125 4.89 23.98 16.36
N LYS A 126 3.78 23.38 15.88
CA LYS A 126 2.42 23.84 16.13
C LYS A 126 1.73 23.10 17.28
N LYS A 127 2.43 22.13 17.90
CA LYS A 127 1.87 21.26 18.97
C LYS A 127 0.62 20.49 18.53
N ILE A 128 0.53 20.09 17.25
CA ILE A 128 -0.56 19.28 16.71
C ILE A 128 -0.24 17.80 16.96
N PRO A 129 -1.12 17.02 17.60
CA PRO A 129 -0.89 15.58 17.78
C PRO A 129 -0.94 14.83 16.45
N TYR A 130 -0.05 13.85 16.29
CA TYR A 130 0.05 13.10 15.05
C TYR A 130 0.59 11.69 15.25
N ALA A 131 0.37 10.84 14.25
CA ALA A 131 0.97 9.53 14.11
C ALA A 131 1.70 9.42 12.77
N ILE A 132 2.70 8.54 12.70
CA ILE A 132 3.32 8.17 11.43
C ILE A 132 2.68 6.87 10.94
N PHE A 133 2.39 6.80 9.66
CA PHE A 133 1.82 5.65 9.00
C PHE A 133 2.85 4.97 8.11
N ALA A 134 3.54 3.98 8.65
CA ALA A 134 4.52 3.17 7.93
C ALA A 134 3.79 2.16 7.04
N GLN A 135 3.62 2.50 5.77
CA GLN A 135 3.00 1.67 4.75
C GLN A 135 4.01 0.79 4.02
N ASN A 136 5.29 1.20 4.01
CA ASN A 136 6.40 0.46 3.41
C ASN A 136 7.67 0.62 4.24
N GLY A 137 8.15 -0.46 4.85
CA GLY A 137 9.37 -0.47 5.66
C GLY A 137 10.65 -0.06 4.90
N TYR A 138 10.63 -0.15 3.59
CA TYR A 138 11.76 0.21 2.71
C TYR A 138 11.72 1.66 2.23
N CYS A 139 10.73 2.44 2.69
CA CYS A 139 10.57 3.87 2.38
C CYS A 139 10.67 4.76 3.63
N LEU A 140 11.21 4.23 4.73
CA LEU A 140 11.34 4.96 6.00
C LEU A 140 12.36 6.10 5.95
N ASN A 141 13.28 6.07 4.97
CA ASN A 141 14.28 7.13 4.72
C ASN A 141 13.96 7.90 3.43
N PRO A 142 13.01 8.84 3.45
CA PRO A 142 12.64 9.59 2.25
C PRO A 142 13.59 10.75 1.90
N THR A 143 14.50 11.17 2.80
CA THR A 143 15.24 12.42 2.68
C THR A 143 16.71 12.35 3.04
N ASN A 144 17.24 11.25 3.60
CA ASN A 144 18.57 11.16 4.24
C ASN A 144 18.81 12.15 5.42
N ASP A 145 17.82 12.91 5.83
CA ASP A 145 17.89 13.77 7.02
C ASP A 145 17.48 12.96 8.25
N TYR A 146 18.44 12.20 8.78
CA TYR A 146 18.20 11.28 9.91
C TYR A 146 17.76 12.01 11.17
N GLN A 147 18.31 13.20 11.46
CA GLN A 147 17.95 13.99 12.64
C GLN A 147 16.49 14.44 12.57
N SER A 148 16.06 14.94 11.42
CA SER A 148 14.66 15.33 11.19
C SER A 148 13.71 14.13 11.29
N LEU A 149 14.10 12.97 10.75
CA LEU A 149 13.32 11.74 10.83
C LEU A 149 13.23 11.24 12.28
N ASP A 150 14.33 11.16 13.01
CA ASP A 150 14.36 10.78 14.42
C ASP A 150 13.44 11.66 15.25
N LYS A 151 13.52 12.98 15.06
CA LYS A 151 12.66 13.94 15.74
C LYS A 151 11.20 13.71 15.42
N ALA A 152 10.86 13.44 14.15
CA ALA A 152 9.50 13.14 13.72
C ALA A 152 8.98 11.85 14.38
N TYR A 153 9.77 10.77 14.36
CA TYR A 153 9.36 9.50 14.97
C TYR A 153 9.32 9.56 16.51
N LYS A 154 10.26 10.26 17.18
CA LYS A 154 10.26 10.45 18.64
C LYS A 154 9.00 11.17 19.13
N ASN A 155 8.55 12.20 18.44
CA ASN A 155 7.40 13.02 18.83
C ASN A 155 6.05 12.47 18.35
N ALA A 156 6.01 11.49 17.45
CA ALA A 156 4.78 10.84 17.05
C ALA A 156 4.11 10.15 18.26
N LYS A 157 2.80 10.28 18.39
CA LYS A 157 2.01 9.64 19.46
C LYS A 157 2.07 8.12 19.35
N PHE A 158 2.07 7.61 18.12
CA PHE A 158 2.28 6.21 17.78
C PHE A 158 2.71 6.06 16.30
N VAL A 159 3.13 4.85 15.94
CA VAL A 159 3.46 4.48 14.55
C VAL A 159 2.50 3.39 14.12
N LEU A 160 1.72 3.61 13.07
CA LEU A 160 0.92 2.57 12.43
C LEU A 160 1.79 1.75 11.49
N SER A 161 1.63 0.43 11.47
CA SER A 161 2.33 -0.45 10.53
C SER A 161 1.39 -1.54 10.00
N TYR A 162 1.66 -2.01 8.78
CA TYR A 162 1.02 -3.19 8.21
C TYR A 162 1.95 -4.40 8.31
N GLY A 163 1.60 -5.34 9.21
CA GLY A 163 2.29 -6.60 9.30
C GLY A 163 3.66 -6.56 9.99
N LYS A 164 4.23 -7.74 10.13
CA LYS A 164 5.44 -7.97 10.93
C LYS A 164 6.71 -7.41 10.29
N ASP A 165 6.79 -7.46 8.96
CA ASP A 165 7.98 -7.00 8.23
C ASP A 165 8.18 -5.49 8.39
N ILE A 166 7.14 -4.69 8.16
CA ILE A 166 7.19 -3.23 8.34
C ILE A 166 7.49 -2.90 9.81
N THR A 167 6.87 -3.63 10.75
CA THR A 167 7.13 -3.46 12.19
C THR A 167 8.61 -3.70 12.52
N LYS A 168 9.24 -4.74 11.94
CA LYS A 168 10.68 -5.00 12.10
C LYS A 168 11.51 -3.86 11.51
N CYS A 169 11.19 -3.40 10.31
CA CYS A 169 11.87 -2.27 9.68
C CYS A 169 11.81 -1.00 10.55
N VAL A 170 10.63 -0.68 11.10
CA VAL A 170 10.47 0.48 12.00
C VAL A 170 11.28 0.31 13.27
N LYS A 171 11.28 -0.89 13.90
CA LYS A 171 12.07 -1.17 15.10
C LYS A 171 13.56 -1.07 14.85
N SER A 172 14.03 -1.55 13.69
CA SER A 172 15.45 -1.47 13.31
C SER A 172 15.89 -0.04 13.02
N ALA A 173 15.06 0.73 12.30
CA ALA A 173 15.38 2.12 11.94
C ALA A 173 15.21 3.09 13.12
N PHE A 174 14.21 2.87 13.98
CA PHE A 174 13.82 3.74 15.09
C PHE A 174 13.57 2.92 16.37
N PRO A 175 14.61 2.36 17.03
CA PRO A 175 14.46 1.47 18.18
C PRO A 175 13.63 2.09 19.32
N PHE A 176 13.73 3.41 19.51
CA PHE A 176 12.97 4.18 20.51
C PHE A 176 11.45 4.23 20.26
N CYS A 177 10.98 3.71 19.11
CA CYS A 177 9.56 3.60 18.78
C CYS A 177 8.96 2.23 19.11
N SER A 178 9.75 1.27 19.59
CA SER A 178 9.35 -0.14 19.74
C SER A 178 8.07 -0.35 20.55
N ASN A 179 7.85 0.46 21.60
CA ASN A 179 6.68 0.40 22.50
C ASN A 179 5.45 1.14 22.01
N LYS A 180 5.54 1.89 20.92
CA LYS A 180 4.44 2.69 20.39
C LYS A 180 4.00 2.32 18.96
N ILE A 181 4.45 1.17 18.47
CA ILE A 181 4.00 0.64 17.19
C ILE A 181 2.63 -0.02 17.39
N GLN A 182 1.69 0.34 16.54
CA GLN A 182 0.35 -0.22 16.49
C GLN A 182 0.08 -0.84 15.13
N GLU A 183 -0.39 -2.08 15.13
CA GLU A 183 -0.77 -2.74 13.88
C GLU A 183 -2.02 -2.12 13.30
N SER A 184 -1.98 -1.87 12.01
CA SER A 184 -3.11 -1.54 11.15
C SER A 184 -3.51 -2.77 10.33
N ALA A 185 -4.68 -2.71 9.69
CA ALA A 185 -5.12 -3.73 8.76
C ALA A 185 -5.69 -3.08 7.50
N TYR A 186 -5.66 -3.83 6.41
CA TYR A 186 -6.31 -3.52 5.15
C TYR A 186 -7.21 -4.68 4.78
N SER A 187 -8.42 -4.41 4.34
CA SER A 187 -9.32 -5.47 3.93
C SER A 187 -9.63 -5.42 2.44
N LEU A 188 -9.95 -6.59 1.93
CA LEU A 188 -10.50 -6.79 0.60
C LEU A 188 -11.92 -7.31 0.76
N ASP A 189 -12.91 -6.57 0.27
CA ASP A 189 -14.30 -6.98 0.36
C ASP A 189 -14.57 -8.09 -0.66
N LYS A 190 -15.15 -9.21 -0.19
CA LYS A 190 -15.57 -10.30 -1.07
C LYS A 190 -16.58 -9.85 -2.13
N LYS A 191 -17.37 -8.81 -1.84
CA LYS A 191 -18.34 -8.23 -2.78
C LYS A 191 -17.69 -7.63 -4.03
N ASP A 192 -16.41 -7.29 -3.96
CA ASP A 192 -15.65 -6.79 -5.11
C ASP A 192 -15.32 -7.92 -6.10
N PHE A 193 -15.52 -9.19 -5.70
CA PHE A 193 -15.19 -10.37 -6.49
C PHE A 193 -16.44 -11.17 -6.86
N ASN A 194 -16.82 -11.17 -8.13
CA ASN A 194 -17.86 -12.07 -8.64
C ASN A 194 -17.28 -13.46 -8.92
N PHE A 195 -17.36 -14.35 -7.94
CA PHE A 195 -16.82 -15.72 -8.02
C PHE A 195 -17.55 -16.65 -9.00
N SER A 196 -18.69 -16.24 -9.59
CA SER A 196 -19.39 -17.03 -10.60
C SER A 196 -18.68 -17.03 -11.96
N ILE A 197 -17.71 -16.11 -12.18
CA ILE A 197 -16.96 -16.03 -13.43
C ILE A 197 -16.09 -17.27 -13.61
N LYS A 198 -16.33 -18.02 -14.69
CA LYS A 198 -15.52 -19.19 -15.05
C LYS A 198 -14.12 -18.79 -15.44
N LYS A 199 -13.13 -19.41 -14.79
CA LYS A 199 -11.71 -19.19 -15.13
C LYS A 199 -11.33 -19.85 -16.44
N ILE A 200 -10.58 -19.11 -17.26
CA ILE A 200 -10.01 -19.59 -18.52
C ILE A 200 -8.50 -19.83 -18.38
N ASN A 201 -7.89 -20.48 -19.35
CA ASN A 201 -6.44 -20.70 -19.38
C ASN A 201 -5.72 -19.38 -19.68
N MET A 202 -5.58 -18.56 -18.66
CA MET A 202 -4.97 -17.24 -18.75
C MET A 202 -3.98 -17.04 -17.61
N ILE A 203 -2.83 -16.50 -17.97
CA ILE A 203 -1.81 -15.97 -17.08
C ILE A 203 -1.90 -14.45 -17.14
N THR A 204 -1.89 -13.79 -15.97
CA THR A 204 -1.89 -12.33 -15.90
C THR A 204 -0.69 -11.83 -15.11
N TYR A 205 -0.18 -10.64 -15.42
CA TYR A 205 0.88 -9.98 -14.68
C TYR A 205 0.86 -8.46 -14.87
N MET A 206 1.56 -7.76 -13.97
CA MET A 206 1.74 -6.31 -14.02
C MET A 206 3.23 -5.97 -14.21
N PRO A 207 3.64 -5.36 -15.35
CA PRO A 207 5.06 -5.13 -15.67
C PRO A 207 5.64 -3.88 -15.02
N ARG A 208 4.88 -3.14 -14.20
CA ARG A 208 5.31 -1.84 -13.64
C ARG A 208 6.58 -1.93 -12.81
N GLU A 209 6.79 -3.04 -12.13
CA GLU A 209 7.99 -3.34 -11.35
C GLU A 209 8.74 -4.46 -12.04
N PHE A 210 10.04 -4.35 -12.15
CA PHE A 210 10.87 -5.28 -12.90
C PHE A 210 10.37 -5.55 -14.33
N PRO A 211 10.17 -4.52 -15.18
CA PRO A 211 9.72 -4.72 -16.57
C PRO A 211 10.65 -5.62 -17.36
N GLU A 212 11.97 -5.53 -17.11
CA GLU A 212 13.00 -6.36 -17.72
C GLU A 212 12.82 -7.85 -17.34
N HIS A 213 12.55 -8.14 -16.06
CA HIS A 213 12.32 -9.51 -15.58
C HIS A 213 11.06 -10.11 -16.22
N SER A 214 9.99 -9.33 -16.35
CA SER A 214 8.79 -9.82 -17.02
C SER A 214 9.06 -10.09 -18.51
N SER A 215 9.82 -9.26 -19.19
CA SER A 215 10.22 -9.45 -20.59
C SER A 215 11.07 -10.71 -20.78
N HIS A 216 12.09 -10.88 -19.95
CA HIS A 216 12.93 -12.08 -19.97
C HIS A 216 12.12 -13.36 -19.73
N LEU A 217 11.23 -13.36 -18.74
CA LEU A 217 10.39 -14.52 -18.46
C LEU A 217 9.48 -14.86 -19.64
N MET A 218 8.88 -13.87 -20.31
CA MET A 218 8.06 -14.12 -21.49
C MET A 218 8.87 -14.72 -22.62
N PHE A 219 10.12 -14.27 -22.81
CA PHE A 219 11.04 -14.85 -23.79
C PHE A 219 11.32 -16.32 -23.49
N PHE A 220 11.59 -16.70 -22.23
CA PHE A 220 11.82 -18.10 -21.85
C PHE A 220 10.58 -18.98 -22.02
N LEU A 221 9.39 -18.45 -21.81
CA LEU A 221 8.14 -19.20 -21.89
C LEU A 221 7.60 -19.38 -23.32
N ARG A 222 8.03 -18.57 -24.30
CA ARG A 222 7.41 -18.45 -25.63
C ARG A 222 7.20 -19.78 -26.38
N ASN A 223 8.16 -20.70 -26.23
CA ASN A 223 8.15 -21.99 -26.94
C ASN A 223 7.50 -23.14 -26.15
N TYR A 224 7.23 -22.91 -24.85
CA TYR A 224 6.72 -23.95 -23.95
C TYR A 224 5.27 -23.72 -23.52
N LEU A 225 4.72 -22.55 -23.81
CA LEU A 225 3.34 -22.26 -23.44
C LEU A 225 2.38 -23.02 -24.37
N PRO A 226 1.44 -23.82 -23.81
CA PRO A 226 0.48 -24.54 -24.65
C PRO A 226 -0.40 -23.57 -25.45
N LYS A 227 -0.75 -23.91 -26.71
CA LYS A 227 -1.55 -23.07 -27.63
C LYS A 227 -2.89 -22.58 -27.04
N ASN A 228 -3.48 -23.35 -26.12
CA ASN A 228 -4.74 -23.02 -25.47
C ASN A 228 -4.57 -22.16 -24.21
N TRP A 229 -3.39 -21.63 -23.92
CA TRP A 229 -3.10 -20.65 -22.88
C TRP A 229 -2.79 -19.28 -23.47
N GLN A 230 -3.25 -18.22 -22.79
CA GLN A 230 -2.96 -16.86 -23.18
C GLN A 230 -2.30 -16.09 -22.02
N ILE A 231 -1.45 -15.15 -22.37
CA ILE A 231 -0.81 -14.23 -21.43
C ILE A 231 -1.44 -12.85 -21.62
N LYS A 232 -1.86 -12.22 -20.51
CA LYS A 232 -2.40 -10.86 -20.51
C LYS A 232 -1.60 -9.96 -19.59
N THR A 233 -0.95 -8.98 -20.19
CA THR A 233 -0.30 -7.85 -19.50
C THR A 233 -1.36 -6.89 -19.00
N MET A 234 -1.31 -6.55 -17.70
CA MET A 234 -2.20 -5.56 -17.08
C MET A 234 -1.44 -4.25 -16.86
N HIS A 235 -1.67 -3.28 -17.71
CA HIS A 235 -1.02 -1.97 -17.68
C HIS A 235 -2.07 -0.87 -17.87
N ASN A 236 -1.99 0.21 -17.07
CA ASN A 236 -2.88 1.37 -17.12
C ASN A 236 -4.40 1.05 -17.05
N LEU A 237 -4.75 -0.01 -16.33
CA LEU A 237 -6.14 -0.42 -16.15
C LEU A 237 -6.77 0.23 -14.93
N LYS A 238 -8.08 0.48 -15.00
CA LYS A 238 -8.88 0.82 -13.81
C LYS A 238 -9.06 -0.40 -12.93
N GLU A 239 -9.28 -0.18 -11.63
CA GLU A 239 -9.42 -1.26 -10.63
C GLU A 239 -10.44 -2.33 -11.02
N LYS A 240 -11.62 -1.94 -11.53
CA LYS A 240 -12.65 -2.89 -11.97
C LYS A 240 -12.17 -3.81 -13.10
N GLU A 241 -11.34 -3.30 -14.00
CA GLU A 241 -10.78 -4.11 -15.09
C GLU A 241 -9.72 -5.07 -14.57
N VAL A 242 -8.89 -4.63 -13.61
CA VAL A 242 -7.92 -5.50 -12.92
C VAL A 242 -8.65 -6.67 -12.25
N TYR A 243 -9.71 -6.41 -11.50
CA TYR A 243 -10.50 -7.48 -10.85
C TYR A 243 -11.15 -8.42 -11.86
N LYS A 244 -11.65 -7.91 -12.99
CA LYS A 244 -12.18 -8.74 -14.09
C LYS A 244 -11.13 -9.72 -14.61
N TYR A 245 -9.88 -9.28 -14.76
CA TYR A 245 -8.79 -10.16 -15.20
C TYR A 245 -8.40 -11.16 -14.11
N PHE A 246 -8.32 -10.77 -12.84
CA PHE A 246 -8.06 -11.70 -11.74
C PHE A 246 -9.13 -12.79 -11.65
N LEU A 247 -10.39 -12.44 -11.84
CA LEU A 247 -11.49 -13.42 -11.82
C LEU A 247 -11.41 -14.41 -12.98
N LYS A 248 -11.04 -13.95 -14.17
CA LYS A 248 -10.92 -14.78 -15.38
C LYS A 248 -9.64 -15.63 -15.42
N SER A 249 -8.53 -15.15 -14.89
CA SER A 249 -7.23 -15.82 -14.99
C SER A 249 -7.07 -16.96 -13.98
N LYS A 250 -6.28 -17.98 -14.33
CA LYS A 250 -5.90 -19.10 -13.45
C LYS A 250 -4.62 -18.83 -12.68
N ILE A 251 -3.68 -18.08 -13.29
CA ILE A 251 -2.35 -17.81 -12.75
C ILE A 251 -2.10 -16.30 -12.77
N PHE A 252 -1.54 -15.77 -11.69
CA PHE A 252 -1.00 -14.43 -11.62
C PHE A 252 0.50 -14.48 -11.35
N LEU A 253 1.29 -13.74 -12.14
CA LEU A 253 2.74 -13.64 -11.92
C LEU A 253 3.05 -12.36 -11.17
N SER A 254 3.78 -12.51 -10.07
CA SER A 254 4.18 -11.43 -9.19
C SER A 254 5.63 -11.01 -9.44
N PHE A 255 5.83 -9.76 -9.83
CA PHE A 255 7.14 -9.12 -9.97
C PHE A 255 7.31 -8.01 -8.92
N CYS A 256 6.89 -8.28 -7.67
CA CYS A 256 6.99 -7.30 -6.60
C CYS A 256 8.43 -7.09 -6.15
N GLN A 257 8.87 -5.83 -6.13
CA GLN A 257 10.10 -5.41 -5.48
C GLN A 257 9.85 -5.20 -3.98
N LEU A 258 10.74 -4.54 -3.25
CA LEU A 258 10.61 -4.20 -1.84
C LEU A 258 9.29 -3.45 -1.55
N LYS A 259 8.30 -4.15 -1.01
CA LYS A 259 6.94 -3.65 -0.75
C LYS A 259 6.53 -3.90 0.70
N GLY A 260 5.81 -2.94 1.24
CA GLY A 260 5.19 -3.08 2.55
C GLY A 260 3.96 -3.99 2.55
N LEU A 261 3.07 -3.80 1.57
CA LEU A 261 1.91 -4.69 1.35
C LEU A 261 1.66 -4.80 -0.16
N PRO A 262 2.12 -5.87 -0.81
CA PRO A 262 1.88 -6.09 -2.22
C PRO A 262 0.42 -6.51 -2.47
N LEU A 263 -0.45 -5.56 -2.76
CA LEU A 263 -1.90 -5.79 -2.95
C LEU A 263 -2.24 -6.71 -4.13
N PRO A 264 -1.67 -6.53 -5.36
CA PRO A 264 -2.09 -7.34 -6.50
C PRO A 264 -1.95 -8.86 -6.30
N PRO A 265 -0.87 -9.40 -5.70
CA PRO A 265 -0.77 -10.82 -5.38
C PRO A 265 -1.87 -11.31 -4.43
N VAL A 266 -2.23 -10.51 -3.42
CA VAL A 266 -3.30 -10.84 -2.47
C VAL A 266 -4.67 -10.83 -3.18
N GLU A 267 -4.94 -9.78 -3.96
CA GLU A 267 -6.19 -9.64 -4.73
C GLU A 267 -6.35 -10.81 -5.72
N ALA A 268 -5.28 -11.16 -6.45
CA ALA A 268 -5.29 -12.30 -7.36
C ALA A 268 -5.54 -13.63 -6.63
N ALA A 269 -4.89 -13.85 -5.48
CA ALA A 269 -5.08 -15.06 -4.67
C ALA A 269 -6.52 -15.17 -4.13
N ILE A 270 -7.08 -14.07 -3.62
CA ILE A 270 -8.49 -14.02 -3.17
C ILE A 270 -9.42 -14.27 -4.35
N ALA A 271 -9.16 -13.74 -5.53
CA ALA A 271 -9.89 -14.06 -6.75
C ALA A 271 -9.71 -15.54 -7.21
N GLY A 272 -8.90 -16.32 -6.50
CA GLY A 272 -8.69 -17.75 -6.74
C GLY A 272 -7.63 -18.06 -7.79
N ASN A 273 -6.67 -17.19 -8.03
CA ASN A 273 -5.50 -17.50 -8.84
C ASN A 273 -4.45 -18.30 -8.04
N LYS A 274 -3.68 -19.14 -8.73
CA LYS A 274 -2.34 -19.52 -8.28
C LYS A 274 -1.44 -18.30 -8.49
N VAL A 275 -0.70 -17.91 -7.47
CA VAL A 275 0.24 -16.79 -7.55
C VAL A 275 1.66 -17.33 -7.55
N ILE A 276 2.47 -16.94 -8.52
CA ILE A 276 3.86 -17.41 -8.66
C ILE A 276 4.73 -16.17 -8.82
N GLY A 277 5.86 -16.11 -8.11
CA GLY A 277 6.82 -15.03 -8.32
C GLY A 277 7.43 -14.44 -7.06
N TYR A 278 7.79 -13.18 -7.13
CA TYR A 278 8.51 -12.45 -6.08
C TYR A 278 7.55 -11.98 -4.99
N THR A 279 7.97 -12.14 -3.74
CA THR A 279 7.13 -11.84 -2.56
C THR A 279 7.06 -10.34 -2.23
N GLY A 280 8.03 -9.54 -2.68
CA GLY A 280 8.18 -8.15 -2.26
C GLY A 280 8.59 -7.98 -0.79
N GLU A 281 9.18 -9.01 -0.18
CA GLU A 281 9.60 -9.17 1.21
C GLU A 281 8.43 -9.23 2.21
N ALA A 282 7.66 -8.17 2.41
CA ALA A 282 6.53 -8.20 3.35
C ALA A 282 5.43 -9.21 2.95
N GLY A 283 5.38 -9.62 1.69
CA GLY A 283 4.49 -10.69 1.24
C GLY A 283 4.78 -12.04 1.88
N LYS A 284 6.02 -12.31 2.33
CA LYS A 284 6.42 -13.57 2.97
C LYS A 284 5.50 -13.98 4.13
N GLU A 285 4.88 -13.02 4.80
CA GLU A 285 3.96 -13.27 5.91
C GLU A 285 2.71 -14.09 5.53
N TYR A 286 2.31 -14.06 4.27
CA TYR A 286 1.11 -14.77 3.79
C TYR A 286 1.38 -15.64 2.57
N TRP A 287 2.64 -15.76 2.14
CA TRP A 287 3.03 -16.49 0.94
C TRP A 287 3.13 -17.98 1.22
N HIS A 288 1.99 -18.67 1.22
CA HIS A 288 1.92 -20.09 1.58
C HIS A 288 1.42 -20.97 0.42
N GLU A 289 2.13 -22.08 0.21
CA GLU A 289 1.68 -23.14 -0.68
C GLU A 289 0.34 -23.75 -0.23
N PRO A 290 -0.50 -24.16 -1.15
CA PRO A 290 -0.36 -24.19 -2.61
C PRO A 290 -0.89 -22.95 -3.35
N VAL A 291 -1.38 -21.91 -2.65
CA VAL A 291 -1.91 -20.70 -3.28
C VAL A 291 -0.79 -19.86 -3.87
N PHE A 292 0.32 -19.75 -3.17
CA PHE A 292 1.49 -18.97 -3.58
C PHE A 292 2.69 -19.89 -3.80
N THR A 293 3.53 -19.56 -4.78
CA THR A 293 4.86 -20.14 -4.98
C THR A 293 5.89 -19.05 -5.04
N GLU A 294 6.84 -19.05 -4.10
CA GLU A 294 7.92 -18.08 -4.06
C GLU A 294 9.01 -18.44 -5.09
N ILE A 295 9.40 -17.42 -5.84
CA ILE A 295 10.54 -17.46 -6.75
C ILE A 295 11.60 -16.49 -6.24
N PRO A 296 12.86 -16.91 -6.07
CA PRO A 296 13.97 -15.99 -5.82
C PRO A 296 14.10 -14.99 -6.97
N VAL A 297 14.35 -13.72 -6.65
CA VAL A 297 14.49 -12.67 -7.65
C VAL A 297 15.55 -13.03 -8.69
N GLY A 298 15.21 -12.96 -9.98
CA GLY A 298 16.11 -13.30 -11.08
C GLY A 298 16.22 -14.79 -11.44
N ASN A 299 15.61 -15.69 -10.68
CA ASN A 299 15.63 -17.11 -11.01
C ASN A 299 14.57 -17.47 -12.06
N PHE A 300 14.82 -17.13 -13.33
CA PHE A 300 13.89 -17.35 -14.45
C PHE A 300 13.66 -18.82 -14.76
N SER A 301 14.67 -19.67 -14.58
CA SER A 301 14.55 -21.12 -14.79
C SER A 301 13.51 -21.71 -13.84
N LYS A 302 13.62 -21.46 -12.54
CA LYS A 302 12.63 -21.87 -11.54
C LYS A 302 11.25 -21.25 -11.81
N PHE A 303 11.21 -19.97 -12.21
CA PHE A 303 9.97 -19.29 -12.53
C PHE A 303 9.22 -19.98 -13.67
N SER A 304 9.90 -20.23 -14.79
CA SER A 304 9.33 -20.94 -15.94
C SER A 304 8.87 -22.34 -15.57
N PHE A 305 9.70 -23.10 -14.83
CA PHE A 305 9.37 -24.45 -14.37
C PHE A 305 8.06 -24.47 -13.54
N GLU A 306 7.93 -23.59 -12.53
CA GLU A 306 6.75 -23.57 -11.66
C GLU A 306 5.48 -23.10 -12.41
N ILE A 307 5.60 -22.23 -13.42
CA ILE A 307 4.48 -21.87 -14.29
C ILE A 307 4.02 -23.09 -15.08
N LEU A 308 4.93 -23.80 -15.77
CA LEU A 308 4.60 -24.95 -16.60
C LEU A 308 4.04 -26.12 -15.76
N LYS A 309 4.60 -26.35 -14.56
CA LYS A 309 4.08 -27.29 -13.57
C LYS A 309 2.65 -26.93 -13.14
N SER A 310 2.37 -25.65 -12.92
CA SER A 310 1.03 -25.16 -12.53
C SER A 310 0.01 -25.27 -13.68
N ILE A 311 0.46 -25.16 -14.94
CA ILE A 311 -0.36 -25.37 -16.14
C ILE A 311 -0.79 -26.83 -16.25
N LYS A 312 0.12 -27.78 -15.99
CA LYS A 312 -0.15 -29.23 -16.01
C LYS A 312 -1.08 -29.65 -14.87
N ASN A 313 -0.95 -29.04 -13.69
CA ASN A 313 -1.74 -29.36 -12.50
C ASN A 313 -3.13 -28.71 -12.55
N LYS A 314 -4.14 -29.43 -13.05
CA LYS A 314 -5.50 -28.90 -13.25
C LYS A 314 -6.36 -28.83 -11.97
N LYS A 315 -6.02 -29.55 -10.89
CA LYS A 315 -6.89 -29.70 -9.71
C LYS A 315 -6.46 -28.79 -8.55
N LYS A 316 -7.33 -27.85 -8.15
CA LYS A 316 -7.23 -27.16 -6.86
C LYS A 316 -7.79 -28.08 -5.77
N ASN A 317 -6.92 -28.57 -4.88
CA ASN A 317 -7.27 -29.49 -3.80
C ASN A 317 -7.88 -28.75 -2.58
N LYS A 318 -8.31 -29.52 -1.57
CA LYS A 318 -8.84 -28.98 -0.29
C LYS A 318 -7.85 -28.00 0.37
N LYS A 319 -6.54 -28.27 0.30
CA LYS A 319 -5.49 -27.42 0.86
C LYS A 319 -5.44 -26.05 0.19
N PHE A 320 -5.65 -25.95 -1.13
CA PHE A 320 -5.75 -24.66 -1.83
C PHE A 320 -6.90 -23.81 -1.30
N LYS A 321 -8.06 -24.42 -1.12
CA LYS A 321 -9.25 -23.73 -0.58
C LYS A 321 -9.00 -23.23 0.84
N SER A 322 -8.50 -24.09 1.75
CA SER A 322 -8.26 -23.71 3.15
C SER A 322 -7.17 -22.63 3.29
N THR A 323 -6.09 -22.68 2.49
CA THR A 323 -5.06 -21.63 2.49
C THR A 323 -5.64 -20.30 2.01
N ARG A 324 -6.46 -20.31 0.95
CA ARG A 324 -7.16 -19.12 0.47
C ARG A 324 -8.14 -18.55 1.51
N GLU A 325 -8.86 -19.40 2.23
CA GLU A 325 -9.78 -18.97 3.30
C GLU A 325 -9.05 -18.31 4.46
N LYS A 326 -7.88 -18.83 4.87
CA LYS A 326 -7.01 -18.17 5.86
C LYS A 326 -6.57 -16.77 5.37
N LEU A 327 -6.22 -16.64 4.09
CA LEU A 327 -5.88 -15.36 3.49
C LEU A 327 -7.07 -14.39 3.52
N ILE A 328 -8.26 -14.84 3.16
CA ILE A 328 -9.49 -14.04 3.21
C ILE A 328 -9.77 -13.53 4.63
N LYS A 329 -9.59 -14.37 5.66
CA LYS A 329 -9.74 -13.96 7.06
C LYS A 329 -8.70 -12.91 7.47
N LYS A 330 -7.44 -13.07 7.03
CA LYS A 330 -6.36 -12.10 7.32
C LYS A 330 -6.64 -10.72 6.69
N PHE A 331 -7.33 -10.67 5.57
CA PHE A 331 -7.70 -9.44 4.87
C PHE A 331 -9.21 -9.16 4.94
N SER A 332 -9.83 -9.45 6.08
CA SER A 332 -11.28 -9.29 6.25
C SER A 332 -11.66 -7.88 6.70
N PRO A 333 -12.85 -7.38 6.33
CA PRO A 333 -13.38 -6.12 6.81
C PRO A 333 -13.48 -6.05 8.33
N GLU A 334 -13.83 -7.18 8.99
CA GLU A 334 -13.98 -7.27 10.43
C GLU A 334 -12.66 -6.96 11.15
N LEU A 335 -11.53 -7.50 10.65
CA LEU A 335 -10.21 -7.23 11.21
C LEU A 335 -9.81 -5.76 11.02
N GLU A 336 -10.07 -5.19 9.84
CA GLU A 336 -9.80 -3.77 9.58
C GLU A 336 -10.62 -2.85 10.50
N ILE A 337 -11.91 -3.13 10.65
CA ILE A 337 -12.79 -2.39 11.57
C ILE A 337 -12.30 -2.50 13.02
N PHE A 338 -11.91 -3.69 13.46
CA PHE A 338 -11.38 -3.91 14.80
C PHE A 338 -10.11 -3.09 15.05
N ARG A 339 -9.13 -3.15 14.14
CA ARG A 339 -7.88 -2.37 14.25
C ARG A 339 -8.14 -0.87 14.17
N MET A 340 -9.08 -0.44 13.34
CA MET A 340 -9.50 0.96 13.25
C MET A 340 -10.10 1.47 14.55
N LYS A 341 -10.97 0.69 15.20
CA LYS A 341 -11.55 1.05 16.51
C LYS A 341 -10.47 1.20 17.59
N ILE A 342 -9.46 0.32 17.63
CA ILE A 342 -8.32 0.43 18.55
C ILE A 342 -7.57 1.75 18.30
N MET A 343 -7.27 2.07 17.03
CA MET A 343 -6.60 3.32 16.66
C MET A 343 -7.42 4.54 17.10
N LEU A 344 -8.72 4.56 16.85
CA LEU A 344 -9.60 5.67 17.20
C LEU A 344 -9.69 5.88 18.72
N ASN A 345 -9.79 4.81 19.49
CA ASN A 345 -9.79 4.89 20.96
C ASN A 345 -8.46 5.45 21.48
N LYS A 346 -7.34 5.04 20.89
CA LYS A 346 -6.01 5.58 21.23
C LYS A 346 -5.88 7.06 20.84
N ILE A 347 -6.40 7.47 19.69
CA ILE A 347 -6.42 8.89 19.30
C ILE A 347 -7.24 9.70 20.30
N TYR A 348 -8.41 9.19 20.69
CA TYR A 348 -9.31 9.86 21.65
C TYR A 348 -8.63 10.14 23.00
N SER A 349 -7.74 9.26 23.48
CA SER A 349 -7.03 9.44 24.75
C SER A 349 -5.99 10.58 24.76
N PHE A 350 -5.74 11.23 23.63
CA PHE A 350 -4.81 12.37 23.52
C PHE A 350 -5.50 13.73 23.58
N PHE A 351 -6.84 13.76 23.61
CA PHE A 351 -7.68 14.95 23.69
C PHE A 351 -8.56 14.95 24.96
#